data_016abb0e9a8dd7ca076b10d170a9d0b5
#
_entry.id   016abb0e9a8dd7ca076b10d170a9d0b5
#
_cell.length_a   1.000
_cell.length_b   1.000
_cell.length_c   1.000
_cell.angle_alpha   90.00
_cell.angle_beta   90.00
_cell.angle_gamma   90.00
#
_symmetry.space_group_name_H-M   'P 1'
#
loop_
_entity.id
_entity.type
_entity.pdbx_description
1 polymer ?
#
loop_
_entity_poly.entity_id
_entity_poly.type
_entity_poly.pdbx_seq_one_letter_code
_entity_poly.pdbx_strand_id
1 'polypeptide(L)'
;LIQFGHNDNAALNDDSRARGTIKGIGEETEEIDNMLTGKHEVVHSYGWYIRKVVTEAKSKGAIPIIMAPIPRNDWENGKVPRNLNSYGGWAKQIAEEEGVTFINLNDKMASEMEARGEEQVTGHLFYKRDHTHTSAKGAVLAASLIAEGLAESDNTLKNYLLENPEIRLPRKRNIFLIGDSTVANNGQDGKTGWGVYFSQLVDTTRMTV
;
A
#
# COMPACT_ATOMS: atom_id res chain seq x y z
N LEU A 1 -2.27 -5.41 -6.79
CA LEU A 1 -1.39 -4.78 -5.80
C LEU A 1 -2.19 -4.47 -4.55
N ILE A 2 -1.69 -4.85 -3.36
CA ILE A 2 -2.39 -4.76 -2.08
C ILE A 2 -1.53 -3.93 -1.11
N GLN A 3 -2.10 -2.85 -0.55
CA GLN A 3 -1.44 -2.02 0.47
C GLN A 3 -2.46 -1.53 1.49
N PHE A 4 -2.30 -1.96 2.75
CA PHE A 4 -3.06 -1.51 3.92
C PHE A 4 -2.14 -1.30 5.12
N GLY A 5 -2.61 -0.63 6.17
CA GLY A 5 -1.89 -0.45 7.43
C GLY A 5 -2.04 0.93 8.08
N HIS A 6 -2.31 2.00 7.32
CA HIS A 6 -2.40 3.34 7.88
C HIS A 6 -3.63 3.54 8.78
N ASN A 7 -4.77 2.95 8.42
CA ASN A 7 -5.99 3.01 9.22
C ASN A 7 -6.09 1.90 10.26
N ASP A 8 -5.38 0.79 10.05
CA ASP A 8 -5.42 -0.39 10.90
C ASP A 8 -4.88 -0.14 12.32
N ASN A 9 -4.05 0.90 12.49
CA ASN A 9 -3.55 1.32 13.81
C ASN A 9 -4.55 2.18 14.61
N ALA A 10 -5.75 2.43 14.07
CA ALA A 10 -6.81 3.12 14.81
C ALA A 10 -7.41 2.24 15.91
N ALA A 11 -8.27 2.81 16.76
CA ALA A 11 -9.05 2.03 17.71
C ALA A 11 -9.95 1.01 16.98
N LEU A 12 -10.13 -0.17 17.58
CA LEU A 12 -11.05 -1.18 17.06
C LEU A 12 -12.48 -0.66 17.11
N ASN A 13 -12.80 0.09 18.15
CA ASN A 13 -14.13 0.62 18.38
C ASN A 13 -14.06 1.98 19.09
N ASP A 14 -14.44 3.03 18.42
CA ASP A 14 -14.64 4.37 19.00
C ASP A 14 -15.77 5.12 18.26
N ASP A 15 -16.19 6.25 18.80
CA ASP A 15 -17.31 7.05 18.27
C ASP A 15 -16.95 7.87 17.02
N SER A 16 -15.69 7.87 16.61
CA SER A 16 -15.19 8.64 15.48
C SER A 16 -14.65 7.76 14.35
N ARG A 17 -14.04 6.64 14.66
CA ARG A 17 -13.20 5.90 13.70
C ARG A 17 -13.02 4.42 13.96
N ALA A 18 -14.05 3.67 14.25
CA ALA A 18 -13.99 2.21 14.44
C ALA A 18 -13.45 1.49 13.16
N ARG A 19 -12.16 1.56 12.90
CA ARG A 19 -11.47 1.07 11.68
C ARG A 19 -10.20 0.28 11.98
N GLY A 20 -9.83 0.13 13.25
CA GLY A 20 -8.65 -0.61 13.66
C GLY A 20 -8.80 -2.09 13.38
N THR A 21 -7.65 -2.76 13.28
CA THR A 21 -7.57 -4.23 13.31
C THR A 21 -6.76 -4.67 14.52
N ILE A 22 -6.91 -5.90 14.95
CA ILE A 22 -6.01 -6.47 15.95
C ILE A 22 -4.60 -6.50 15.36
N LYS A 23 -3.62 -6.05 16.13
CA LYS A 23 -2.22 -5.99 15.69
C LYS A 23 -1.64 -7.40 15.55
N GLY A 24 -0.86 -7.60 14.51
CA GLY A 24 -0.20 -8.88 14.25
C GLY A 24 -0.83 -9.67 13.11
N ILE A 25 -0.44 -10.92 13.01
CA ILE A 25 -0.79 -11.79 11.88
C ILE A 25 -1.51 -13.08 12.31
N GLY A 26 -1.82 -13.23 13.59
CA GLY A 26 -2.47 -14.41 14.12
C GLY A 26 -3.97 -14.48 13.79
N GLU A 27 -4.66 -15.42 14.44
CA GLU A 27 -6.08 -15.68 14.23
C GLU A 27 -6.94 -15.06 15.34
N GLU A 28 -6.37 -14.12 16.11
CA GLU A 28 -7.05 -13.45 17.21
C GLU A 28 -8.30 -12.72 16.72
N THR A 29 -9.35 -12.75 17.53
CA THR A 29 -10.61 -12.07 17.29
C THR A 29 -11.06 -11.28 18.51
N GLU A 30 -11.78 -10.20 18.27
CA GLU A 30 -12.45 -9.40 19.29
C GLU A 30 -13.89 -9.09 18.82
N GLU A 31 -14.86 -9.39 19.65
CA GLU A 31 -16.26 -9.05 19.40
C GLU A 31 -16.53 -7.63 19.88
N ILE A 32 -17.10 -6.80 19.02
CA ILE A 32 -17.45 -5.42 19.33
C ILE A 32 -18.88 -5.10 18.89
N ASP A 33 -19.53 -4.22 19.64
CA ASP A 33 -20.71 -3.51 19.15
C ASP A 33 -20.23 -2.16 18.57
N ASN A 34 -20.09 -2.10 17.26
CA ASN A 34 -19.48 -0.98 16.56
C ASN A 34 -20.22 0.34 16.85
N MET A 35 -19.56 1.27 17.49
CA MET A 35 -20.15 2.54 17.97
C MET A 35 -20.65 3.45 16.82
N LEU A 36 -20.13 3.28 15.60
CA LEU A 36 -20.54 4.06 14.45
C LEU A 36 -21.74 3.46 13.72
N THR A 37 -21.82 2.14 13.66
CA THR A 37 -22.84 1.43 12.87
C THR A 37 -23.93 0.83 13.71
N GLY A 38 -23.70 0.67 15.01
CA GLY A 38 -24.58 -0.06 15.94
C GLY A 38 -24.66 -1.56 15.66
N LYS A 39 -23.76 -2.11 14.86
CA LYS A 39 -23.75 -3.53 14.50
C LYS A 39 -22.78 -4.30 15.38
N HIS A 40 -23.17 -5.52 15.70
CA HIS A 40 -22.26 -6.49 16.26
C HIS A 40 -21.29 -6.99 15.19
N GLU A 41 -19.99 -6.92 15.45
CA GLU A 41 -18.93 -7.27 14.51
C GLU A 41 -17.84 -8.09 15.23
N VAL A 42 -17.24 -9.01 14.47
CA VAL A 42 -16.02 -9.73 14.91
C VAL A 42 -14.85 -9.13 14.18
N VAL A 43 -13.95 -8.49 14.92
CA VAL A 43 -12.73 -7.90 14.40
C VAL A 43 -11.61 -8.92 14.49
N HIS A 44 -10.87 -9.07 13.41
CA HIS A 44 -9.73 -9.97 13.28
C HIS A 44 -8.39 -9.23 13.29
N SER A 45 -7.30 -9.98 13.25
CA SER A 45 -5.97 -9.41 13.08
C SER A 45 -5.78 -8.81 11.69
N TYR A 46 -4.84 -7.86 11.57
CA TYR A 46 -4.38 -7.33 10.28
C TYR A 46 -4.03 -8.45 9.31
N GLY A 47 -3.27 -9.44 9.77
CA GLY A 47 -2.84 -10.55 8.94
C GLY A 47 -3.97 -11.42 8.43
N TRP A 48 -4.98 -11.66 9.24
CA TRP A 48 -6.15 -12.39 8.82
C TRP A 48 -6.84 -11.73 7.63
N TYR A 49 -7.05 -10.41 7.68
CA TYR A 49 -7.67 -9.66 6.58
C TYR A 49 -6.81 -9.70 5.31
N ILE A 50 -5.50 -9.53 5.42
CA ILE A 50 -4.61 -9.59 4.25
C ILE A 50 -4.60 -10.98 3.62
N ARG A 51 -4.51 -12.06 4.42
CA ARG A 51 -4.60 -13.44 3.91
C ARG A 51 -5.93 -13.70 3.21
N LYS A 52 -7.03 -13.22 3.78
CA LYS A 52 -8.34 -13.34 3.16
C LYS A 52 -8.37 -12.71 1.78
N VAL A 53 -7.89 -11.47 1.64
CA VAL A 53 -7.80 -10.78 0.32
C VAL A 53 -6.91 -11.56 -0.65
N VAL A 54 -5.76 -12.06 -0.20
CA VAL A 54 -4.84 -12.86 -1.04
C VAL A 54 -5.49 -14.14 -1.50
N THR A 55 -6.12 -14.88 -0.60
CA THR A 55 -6.79 -16.16 -0.90
C THR A 55 -7.95 -15.95 -1.88
N GLU A 56 -8.78 -14.95 -1.66
CA GLU A 56 -9.90 -14.63 -2.55
C GLU A 56 -9.40 -14.20 -3.95
N ALA A 57 -8.32 -13.40 -4.01
CA ALA A 57 -7.72 -13.02 -5.28
C ALA A 57 -7.17 -14.24 -6.04
N LYS A 58 -6.43 -15.10 -5.37
CA LYS A 58 -5.91 -16.36 -5.96
C LYS A 58 -7.04 -17.26 -6.47
N SER A 59 -8.13 -17.39 -5.72
CA SER A 59 -9.28 -18.21 -6.11
C SER A 59 -9.96 -17.74 -7.40
N LYS A 60 -9.79 -16.47 -7.73
CA LYS A 60 -10.27 -15.84 -8.98
C LYS A 60 -9.23 -15.81 -10.11
N GLY A 61 -8.09 -16.47 -9.91
CA GLY A 61 -7.00 -16.54 -10.89
C GLY A 61 -6.14 -15.26 -10.96
N ALA A 62 -6.26 -14.34 -9.99
CA ALA A 62 -5.38 -13.19 -9.91
C ALA A 62 -4.02 -13.57 -9.29
N ILE A 63 -3.00 -12.76 -9.57
CA ILE A 63 -1.65 -12.88 -8.99
C ILE A 63 -1.50 -11.73 -7.99
N PRO A 64 -1.67 -11.96 -6.67
CA PRO A 64 -1.54 -10.91 -5.68
C PRO A 64 -0.09 -10.47 -5.52
N ILE A 65 0.09 -9.18 -5.25
CA ILE A 65 1.37 -8.58 -4.86
C ILE A 65 1.10 -7.75 -3.62
N ILE A 66 1.81 -8.00 -2.54
CA ILE A 66 1.68 -7.28 -1.28
C ILE A 66 2.78 -6.22 -1.20
N MET A 67 2.43 -5.05 -0.68
CA MET A 67 3.38 -3.95 -0.48
C MET A 67 3.34 -3.48 0.97
N ALA A 68 4.51 -3.12 1.51
CA ALA A 68 4.57 -2.39 2.77
C ALA A 68 3.87 -1.01 2.61
N PRO A 69 3.11 -0.53 3.63
CA PRO A 69 2.56 0.82 3.60
C PRO A 69 3.67 1.86 3.43
N ILE A 70 3.42 2.91 2.65
CA ILE A 70 4.36 4.03 2.55
C ILE A 70 4.69 4.58 3.95
N PRO A 71 5.87 5.18 4.17
CA PRO A 71 6.16 5.83 5.44
C PRO A 71 5.27 7.05 5.63
N ARG A 72 5.08 7.45 6.88
CA ARG A 72 4.57 8.78 7.20
C ARG A 72 5.70 9.81 7.07
N ASN A 73 5.35 11.07 6.92
CA ASN A 73 6.31 12.18 6.97
C ASN A 73 6.64 12.54 8.43
N ASP A 74 7.16 11.54 9.13
CA ASP A 74 7.65 11.65 10.52
C ASP A 74 9.17 11.51 10.49
N TRP A 75 9.88 12.36 11.24
CA TRP A 75 11.34 12.42 11.22
C TRP A 75 11.91 12.29 12.62
N GLU A 76 12.92 11.44 12.74
CA GLU A 76 13.70 11.24 13.98
C GLU A 76 15.19 11.36 13.65
N ASN A 77 15.83 12.41 14.12
CA ASN A 77 17.26 12.66 13.88
C ASN A 77 17.67 12.59 12.39
N GLY A 78 16.84 13.16 11.51
CA GLY A 78 17.10 13.15 10.06
C GLY A 78 16.82 11.82 9.37
N LYS A 79 16.18 10.90 10.05
CA LYS A 79 15.74 9.61 9.52
C LYS A 79 14.23 9.47 9.54
N VAL A 80 13.71 8.73 8.58
CA VAL A 80 12.29 8.38 8.49
C VAL A 80 12.09 7.00 9.10
N PRO A 81 11.27 6.85 10.15
CA PRO A 81 11.04 5.56 10.79
C PRO A 81 10.51 4.50 9.81
N ARG A 82 11.09 3.31 9.88
CA ARG A 82 10.65 2.15 9.09
C ARG A 82 9.56 1.38 9.85
N ASN A 83 8.64 0.78 9.12
CA ASN A 83 7.53 0.01 9.69
C ASN A 83 7.76 -1.52 9.69
N LEU A 84 9.03 -1.95 9.64
CA LEU A 84 9.39 -3.39 9.60
C LEU A 84 9.02 -4.16 10.88
N ASN A 85 8.86 -3.48 12.01
CA ASN A 85 8.42 -4.09 13.27
C ASN A 85 6.89 -3.98 13.48
N SER A 86 6.15 -3.66 12.43
CA SER A 86 4.70 -3.47 12.45
C SER A 86 4.09 -3.86 11.10
N TYR A 87 3.16 -3.09 10.60
CA TYR A 87 2.39 -3.40 9.38
C TYR A 87 3.23 -3.73 8.15
N GLY A 88 4.40 -3.11 7.97
CA GLY A 88 5.31 -3.45 6.87
C GLY A 88 5.95 -4.83 7.04
N GLY A 89 6.38 -5.15 8.26
CA GLY A 89 6.93 -6.48 8.57
C GLY A 89 5.88 -7.58 8.53
N TRP A 90 4.68 -7.30 9.03
CA TRP A 90 3.55 -8.22 8.94
C TRP A 90 3.13 -8.48 7.49
N ALA A 91 3.07 -7.44 6.67
CA ALA A 91 2.81 -7.56 5.23
C ALA A 91 3.85 -8.43 4.53
N LYS A 92 5.14 -8.25 4.88
CA LYS A 92 6.23 -9.08 4.37
C LYS A 92 6.06 -10.55 4.75
N GLN A 93 5.83 -10.80 6.04
CA GLN A 93 5.68 -12.17 6.54
C GLN A 93 4.49 -12.89 5.87
N ILE A 94 3.36 -12.21 5.70
CA ILE A 94 2.20 -12.80 5.01
C ILE A 94 2.54 -13.09 3.54
N ALA A 95 3.27 -12.20 2.87
CA ALA A 95 3.69 -12.45 1.49
C ALA A 95 4.57 -13.69 1.36
N GLU A 96 5.48 -13.89 2.30
CA GLU A 96 6.34 -15.07 2.39
C GLU A 96 5.52 -16.35 2.66
N GLU A 97 4.62 -16.33 3.64
CA GLU A 97 3.74 -17.45 3.98
C GLU A 97 2.80 -17.83 2.84
N GLU A 98 2.28 -16.84 2.14
CA GLU A 98 1.35 -17.03 1.01
C GLU A 98 2.06 -17.28 -0.33
N GLY A 99 3.38 -17.23 -0.38
CA GLY A 99 4.16 -17.41 -1.61
C GLY A 99 3.81 -16.39 -2.69
N VAL A 100 3.65 -15.12 -2.32
CA VAL A 100 3.35 -14.01 -3.24
C VAL A 100 4.46 -12.95 -3.21
N THR A 101 4.55 -12.17 -4.29
CA THR A 101 5.55 -11.10 -4.39
C THR A 101 5.34 -10.05 -3.30
N PHE A 102 6.44 -9.64 -2.66
CA PHE A 102 6.46 -8.52 -1.73
C PHE A 102 7.30 -7.36 -2.27
N ILE A 103 6.80 -6.13 -2.14
CA ILE A 103 7.55 -4.91 -2.44
C ILE A 103 7.70 -4.10 -1.15
N ASN A 104 8.95 -3.87 -0.73
CA ASN A 104 9.23 -3.03 0.44
C ASN A 104 9.16 -1.54 0.08
N LEU A 105 7.95 -1.07 -0.26
CA LEU A 105 7.71 0.31 -0.63
C LEU A 105 8.02 1.29 0.51
N ASN A 106 7.86 0.85 1.77
CA ASN A 106 8.19 1.67 2.92
C ASN A 106 9.66 2.09 2.92
N ASP A 107 10.56 1.14 2.77
CA ASP A 107 12.00 1.41 2.81
C ASP A 107 12.46 2.18 1.58
N LYS A 108 11.99 1.81 0.38
CA LYS A 108 12.29 2.54 -0.85
C LYS A 108 11.91 4.02 -0.74
N MET A 109 10.68 4.31 -0.30
CA MET A 109 10.20 5.69 -0.19
C MET A 109 10.87 6.45 0.96
N ALA A 110 11.10 5.81 2.11
CA ALA A 110 11.80 6.43 3.22
C ALA A 110 13.26 6.79 2.86
N SER A 111 13.95 5.94 2.10
CA SER A 111 15.30 6.22 1.59
C SER A 111 15.33 7.42 0.66
N GLU A 112 14.37 7.52 -0.24
CA GLU A 112 14.20 8.70 -1.12
C GLU A 112 13.89 9.98 -0.34
N MET A 113 13.05 9.89 0.70
CA MET A 113 12.76 11.01 1.58
C MET A 113 14.03 11.48 2.32
N GLU A 114 14.79 10.54 2.90
CA GLU A 114 16.04 10.85 3.60
C GLU A 114 17.09 11.47 2.66
N ALA A 115 17.21 10.98 1.44
CA ALA A 115 18.13 11.54 0.45
C ALA A 115 17.79 13.00 0.08
N ARG A 116 16.51 13.37 0.12
CA ARG A 116 16.04 14.74 -0.17
C ARG A 116 16.12 15.66 1.04
N GLY A 117 15.96 15.11 2.25
CA GLY A 117 15.85 15.84 3.50
C GLY A 117 14.44 16.36 3.80
N GLU A 118 14.18 16.57 5.08
CA GLU A 118 12.85 16.93 5.60
C GLU A 118 12.25 18.18 4.95
N GLU A 119 13.05 19.22 4.73
CA GLU A 119 12.61 20.47 4.11
C GLU A 119 12.09 20.30 2.68
N GLN A 120 12.65 19.35 1.91
CA GLN A 120 12.24 19.07 0.54
C GLN A 120 11.09 18.06 0.48
N VAL A 121 10.76 17.42 1.57
CA VAL A 121 9.66 16.45 1.68
C VAL A 121 8.41 17.10 2.24
N THR A 122 8.53 17.80 3.36
CA THR A 122 7.41 18.45 4.05
C THR A 122 6.87 19.65 3.28
N GLY A 123 5.61 19.59 2.91
CA GLY A 123 4.96 20.60 2.05
C GLY A 123 5.22 20.42 0.55
N HIS A 124 6.03 19.43 0.13
CA HIS A 124 6.33 19.13 -1.27
C HIS A 124 5.86 17.73 -1.68
N LEU A 125 6.34 16.68 -1.04
CA LEU A 125 5.90 15.30 -1.26
C LEU A 125 4.72 14.93 -0.37
N PHE A 126 4.69 15.49 0.83
CA PHE A 126 3.56 15.45 1.76
C PHE A 126 3.02 16.85 1.99
N TYR A 127 1.77 16.96 2.42
CA TYR A 127 1.22 18.26 2.80
C TYR A 127 1.86 18.75 4.11
N LYS A 128 2.03 20.06 4.25
CA LYS A 128 2.72 20.67 5.40
C LYS A 128 2.10 20.33 6.77
N ARG A 129 0.80 20.04 6.80
CA ARG A 129 0.04 19.74 8.03
C ARG A 129 -0.57 18.33 8.03
N ASP A 130 -0.15 17.49 7.10
CA ASP A 130 -0.66 16.14 6.98
C ASP A 130 0.53 15.21 6.72
N HIS A 131 0.93 14.50 7.75
CA HIS A 131 2.08 13.60 7.70
C HIS A 131 1.78 12.26 7.01
N THR A 132 0.53 12.00 6.65
CA THR A 132 0.10 10.70 6.11
C THR A 132 -0.15 10.75 4.61
N HIS A 133 -0.84 11.78 4.14
CA HIS A 133 -1.26 11.84 2.75
C HIS A 133 -0.24 12.57 1.88
N THR A 134 0.11 11.94 0.77
CA THR A 134 1.03 12.50 -0.21
C THR A 134 0.36 13.58 -1.06
N SER A 135 1.16 14.56 -1.49
CA SER A 135 0.81 15.42 -2.62
C SER A 135 0.84 14.63 -3.93
N ALA A 136 0.43 15.25 -5.04
CA ALA A 136 0.59 14.66 -6.37
C ALA A 136 2.05 14.26 -6.68
N LYS A 137 3.03 15.06 -6.26
CA LYS A 137 4.46 14.74 -6.44
C LYS A 137 4.90 13.53 -5.62
N GLY A 138 4.43 13.42 -4.38
CA GLY A 138 4.70 12.26 -3.54
C GLY A 138 4.03 10.99 -4.05
N ALA A 139 2.81 11.10 -4.60
CA ALA A 139 2.12 9.98 -5.22
C ALA A 139 2.83 9.49 -6.49
N VAL A 140 3.36 10.41 -7.32
CA VAL A 140 4.19 10.05 -8.49
C VAL A 140 5.45 9.32 -8.03
N LEU A 141 6.14 9.82 -7.00
CA LEU A 141 7.33 9.14 -6.46
C LEU A 141 6.98 7.72 -6.00
N ALA A 142 5.93 7.56 -5.20
CA ALA A 142 5.51 6.24 -4.71
C ALA A 142 5.19 5.28 -5.87
N ALA A 143 4.47 5.76 -6.91
CA ALA A 143 4.17 4.96 -8.09
C ALA A 143 5.43 4.52 -8.85
N SER A 144 6.42 5.41 -8.98
CA SER A 144 7.71 5.08 -9.62
C SER A 144 8.48 4.02 -8.84
N LEU A 145 8.49 4.12 -7.51
CA LEU A 145 9.17 3.15 -6.64
C LEU A 145 8.47 1.77 -6.66
N ILE A 146 7.15 1.74 -6.86
CA ILE A 146 6.42 0.48 -7.07
C ILE A 146 6.82 -0.15 -8.40
N ALA A 147 6.88 0.63 -9.48
CA ALA A 147 7.31 0.13 -10.78
C ALA A 147 8.76 -0.40 -10.73
N GLU A 148 9.66 0.29 -10.04
CA GLU A 148 11.02 -0.16 -9.76
C GLU A 148 11.03 -1.48 -8.98
N GLY A 149 10.27 -1.58 -7.87
CA GLY A 149 10.16 -2.81 -7.10
C GLY A 149 9.59 -3.98 -7.90
N LEU A 150 8.68 -3.72 -8.85
CA LEU A 150 8.20 -4.72 -9.79
C LEU A 150 9.29 -5.16 -10.77
N ALA A 151 10.05 -4.22 -11.32
CA ALA A 151 11.16 -4.53 -12.24
C ALA A 151 12.23 -5.39 -11.59
N GLU A 152 12.52 -5.18 -10.31
CA GLU A 152 13.47 -5.96 -9.52
C GLU A 152 12.94 -7.35 -9.11
N SER A 153 11.63 -7.56 -9.14
CA SER A 153 11.00 -8.81 -8.70
C SER A 153 10.98 -9.88 -9.79
N ASP A 154 10.69 -11.12 -9.39
CA ASP A 154 10.43 -12.22 -10.33
C ASP A 154 8.99 -12.25 -10.86
N ASN A 155 8.16 -11.27 -10.48
CA ASN A 155 6.77 -11.20 -10.90
C ASN A 155 6.65 -10.87 -12.38
N THR A 156 5.81 -11.62 -13.10
CA THR A 156 5.61 -11.43 -14.54
C THR A 156 5.01 -10.07 -14.92
N LEU A 157 4.44 -9.34 -13.95
CA LEU A 157 3.91 -8.00 -14.16
C LEU A 157 5.00 -7.02 -14.63
N LYS A 158 6.27 -7.24 -14.27
CA LYS A 158 7.40 -6.43 -14.77
C LYS A 158 7.47 -6.33 -16.30
N ASN A 159 7.01 -7.38 -17.00
CA ASN A 159 7.01 -7.42 -18.47
C ASN A 159 6.00 -6.46 -19.12
N TYR A 160 5.18 -5.79 -18.32
CA TYR A 160 4.18 -4.82 -18.75
C TYR A 160 4.57 -3.38 -18.41
N LEU A 161 5.69 -3.16 -17.76
CA LEU A 161 6.23 -1.82 -17.54
C LEU A 161 6.63 -1.21 -18.89
N LEU A 162 6.50 0.10 -19.01
CA LEU A 162 6.76 0.81 -20.29
C LEU A 162 8.21 0.67 -20.77
N GLU A 163 9.16 0.53 -19.86
CA GLU A 163 10.59 0.44 -20.15
C GLU A 163 11.02 -0.94 -20.71
N ASN A 164 10.11 -1.88 -20.89
CA ASN A 164 10.40 -3.17 -21.51
C ASN A 164 9.56 -3.42 -22.78
N PRO A 165 9.82 -2.67 -23.88
CA PRO A 165 9.00 -2.71 -25.10
C PRO A 165 9.13 -4.00 -25.90
N GLU A 166 10.13 -4.85 -25.64
CA GLU A 166 10.40 -6.04 -26.45
C GLU A 166 9.48 -7.22 -26.11
N ILE A 167 8.87 -7.23 -24.94
CA ILE A 167 7.99 -8.31 -24.50
C ILE A 167 6.54 -8.01 -24.83
N ARG A 168 6.05 -8.59 -25.92
CA ARG A 168 4.63 -8.53 -26.30
C ARG A 168 3.92 -9.77 -25.80
N LEU A 169 3.00 -9.60 -24.84
CA LEU A 169 2.10 -10.67 -24.40
C LEU A 169 0.81 -10.68 -25.24
N PRO A 170 0.28 -11.86 -25.58
CA PRO A 170 -0.85 -11.98 -26.53
C PRO A 170 -2.19 -11.50 -25.97
N ARG A 171 -2.32 -11.21 -24.67
CA ARG A 171 -3.57 -10.78 -24.02
C ARG A 171 -3.33 -9.62 -23.07
N LYS A 172 -4.30 -8.70 -23.01
CA LYS A 172 -4.35 -7.69 -21.95
C LYS A 172 -4.50 -8.36 -20.59
N ARG A 173 -3.80 -7.84 -19.60
CA ARG A 173 -3.93 -8.22 -18.19
C ARG A 173 -4.56 -7.08 -17.43
N ASN A 174 -5.30 -7.39 -16.37
CA ASN A 174 -5.87 -6.40 -15.48
C ASN A 174 -5.01 -6.29 -14.22
N ILE A 175 -4.74 -5.06 -13.80
CA ILE A 175 -4.12 -4.73 -12.52
C ILE A 175 -5.21 -4.09 -11.66
N PHE A 176 -5.47 -4.69 -10.51
CA PHE A 176 -6.38 -4.13 -9.52
C PHE A 176 -5.55 -3.53 -8.37
N LEU A 177 -5.78 -2.26 -8.07
CA LEU A 177 -5.15 -1.55 -6.97
C LEU A 177 -6.11 -1.55 -5.78
N ILE A 178 -5.67 -2.11 -4.66
CA ILE A 178 -6.47 -2.24 -3.44
C ILE A 178 -5.69 -1.62 -2.29
N GLY A 179 -6.31 -0.71 -1.57
CA GLY A 179 -5.70 -0.05 -0.43
C GLY A 179 -6.57 1.04 0.16
N ASP A 180 -5.98 1.84 1.02
CA ASP A 180 -6.60 2.95 1.72
C ASP A 180 -6.43 4.30 0.99
N SER A 181 -6.53 5.41 1.72
CA SER A 181 -6.44 6.78 1.17
C SER A 181 -5.09 7.13 0.53
N THR A 182 -4.04 6.36 0.80
CA THR A 182 -2.72 6.58 0.16
C THR A 182 -2.65 5.96 -1.23
N VAL A 183 -3.54 5.05 -1.55
CA VAL A 183 -3.68 4.41 -2.86
C VAL A 183 -4.72 5.13 -3.73
N ALA A 184 -5.87 5.44 -3.16
CA ALA A 184 -7.04 5.93 -3.87
C ALA A 184 -6.93 7.40 -4.32
N ASN A 185 -7.73 7.75 -5.33
CA ASN A 185 -7.98 9.15 -5.67
C ASN A 185 -9.06 9.72 -4.76
N ASN A 186 -8.67 10.53 -3.80
CA ASN A 186 -9.61 11.15 -2.87
C ASN A 186 -10.30 12.41 -3.44
N GLY A 187 -9.82 12.96 -4.57
CA GLY A 187 -10.46 14.05 -5.31
C GLY A 187 -10.68 15.38 -4.56
N GLN A 188 -10.43 15.41 -3.26
CA GLN A 188 -10.66 16.57 -2.40
C GLN A 188 -9.32 17.19 -1.98
N ASP A 189 -9.26 18.51 -1.97
CA ASP A 189 -8.12 19.31 -1.48
C ASP A 189 -6.76 18.99 -2.12
N GLY A 190 -6.74 18.49 -3.35
CA GLY A 190 -5.52 18.12 -4.06
C GLY A 190 -4.80 16.89 -3.50
N LYS A 191 -5.42 16.16 -2.56
CA LYS A 191 -4.89 14.91 -2.02
C LYS A 191 -5.10 13.78 -3.01
N THR A 192 -4.01 13.14 -3.42
CA THR A 192 -4.04 12.09 -4.45
C THR A 192 -3.18 10.92 -4.02
N GLY A 193 -3.75 9.73 -4.07
CA GLY A 193 -3.00 8.49 -3.84
C GLY A 193 -2.17 8.10 -5.07
N TRP A 194 -1.13 7.32 -4.86
CA TRP A 194 -0.22 6.90 -5.91
C TRP A 194 -0.90 6.06 -7.01
N GLY A 195 -2.00 5.38 -6.70
CA GLY A 195 -2.73 4.55 -7.66
C GLY A 195 -3.22 5.32 -8.89
N VAL A 196 -3.50 6.62 -8.74
CA VAL A 196 -3.91 7.49 -9.87
C VAL A 196 -2.80 7.62 -10.92
N TYR A 197 -1.54 7.62 -10.50
CA TYR A 197 -0.40 7.79 -11.41
C TYR A 197 0.19 6.47 -11.88
N PHE A 198 -0.09 5.37 -11.22
CA PHE A 198 0.49 4.07 -11.56
C PHE A 198 0.12 3.63 -12.98
N SER A 199 -1.09 3.93 -13.45
CA SER A 199 -1.52 3.66 -14.82
C SER A 199 -0.67 4.34 -15.89
N GLN A 200 0.01 5.44 -15.55
CA GLN A 200 0.90 6.17 -16.44
C GLN A 200 2.29 5.52 -16.57
N LEU A 201 2.61 4.57 -15.71
CA LEU A 201 3.89 3.87 -15.65
C LEU A 201 3.84 2.48 -16.28
N VAL A 202 2.67 2.03 -16.72
CA VAL A 202 2.48 0.75 -17.39
C VAL A 202 1.99 0.95 -18.82
N ASP A 203 2.29 0.00 -19.69
CA ASP A 203 1.80 0.01 -21.07
C ASP A 203 0.30 -0.30 -21.12
N THR A 204 -0.52 0.73 -21.15
CA THR A 204 -2.00 0.63 -21.17
C THR A 204 -2.56 0.03 -22.47
N THR A 205 -1.74 -0.12 -23.52
CA THR A 205 -2.16 -0.88 -24.72
C THR A 205 -2.21 -2.39 -24.45
N ARG A 206 -1.48 -2.84 -23.43
CA ARG A 206 -1.32 -4.24 -23.04
C ARG A 206 -2.01 -4.58 -21.72
N MET A 207 -2.30 -3.57 -20.89
CA MET A 207 -2.89 -3.73 -19.56
C MET A 207 -4.03 -2.73 -19.32
N THR A 208 -4.92 -3.09 -18.38
CA THR A 208 -5.90 -2.18 -17.77
C THR A 208 -5.55 -2.04 -16.29
N VAL A 209 -5.53 -0.82 -15.77
CA VAL A 209 -5.30 -0.47 -14.36
C VAL A 209 -6.59 0.11 -13.78
#